data_460b09a4971b378716369cc97adf2671
#
_entry.id   460b09a4971b378716369cc97adf2671
#
_cell.length_a   1.000
_cell.length_b   1.000
_cell.length_c   1.000
_cell.angle_alpha   90.00
_cell.angle_beta   90.00
_cell.angle_gamma   90.00
#
_symmetry.space_group_name_H-M   'P 1'
#
loop_
_entity.id
_entity.type
_entity.pdbx_description
1 polymer ?
#
loop_
_entity_poly.entity_id
_entity_poly.type
_entity_poly.pdbx_seq_one_letter_code
_entity_poly.pdbx_strand_id
1 'polypeptide(L)'
;MAQFWELRHNCAKISSNSANTTMPSTTDILNSIQASMNGVSLSELLTRHPEIARRTAQRILANLIESSQITAQGEGRARRYFATEHRAETHALNTDTDAFPAFIPLSADSRDILAYINQPTEARKPVGYQRDFLEAYRPNETWYLSESLRRQLHRMGKTADATEPAGTYSRAVLNRLLIDLSWASSHLEGNTYSRLDTRQLIEQGKAAQGKAAIETQMILNHKTAIELLVENIESAEFNRYTLMNLHSALAENLLPNPADEGRIRQHAVDIGKSTYRPLSTPQQIEDALDVLLGKANQIADPFEQSFFMMVHLPYLQPFADINKRTSRLAANLPLFRANLCPLTFLDVPEQAYSRATLGVYEMTRVELLRDLYIWAYERSTLEYLAIKQDLAEPDPLRLAWRDFIKKTIREIITQPELDPLSCIQRSVAEYVSEKEQPEVQALIVEELRRLHEGVLARYGLRPSEFMSWKSLHGH
;
A
#
# COMPACT_ATOMS: atom_id res chain seq x y z
N MET A 1 56.69 -30.03 41.45
CA MET A 1 57.79 -29.07 41.26
C MET A 1 57.15 -27.72 41.09
N ALA A 2 56.78 -26.99 42.14
CA ALA A 2 57.64 -26.23 43.05
C ALA A 2 58.23 -25.00 42.32
N GLN A 3 57.94 -23.87 42.91
CA GLN A 3 58.44 -22.51 42.67
C GLN A 3 57.63 -21.72 41.67
N PHE A 4 56.80 -20.75 42.01
CA PHE A 4 56.99 -19.55 42.81
C PHE A 4 55.73 -19.17 43.59
N TRP A 5 55.84 -19.26 44.91
CA TRP A 5 54.99 -18.68 45.93
C TRP A 5 55.88 -17.71 46.70
N GLU A 6 55.31 -16.61 47.17
CA GLU A 6 55.88 -15.57 48.04
C GLU A 6 56.45 -14.32 47.37
N LEU A 7 55.60 -13.29 47.46
CA LEU A 7 55.98 -12.03 48.12
C LEU A 7 54.69 -11.31 48.53
N ARG A 8 54.30 -11.61 49.77
CA ARG A 8 53.32 -10.81 50.52
C ARG A 8 54.09 -9.87 51.45
N HIS A 9 53.45 -8.71 51.70
CA HIS A 9 53.53 -7.79 52.88
C HIS A 9 54.63 -6.73 52.85
N ASN A 10 54.19 -5.51 52.59
CA ASN A 10 54.05 -4.42 53.55
C ASN A 10 54.06 -3.05 52.84
N CYS A 11 53.01 -2.28 52.94
CA CYS A 11 53.12 -0.95 53.53
C CYS A 11 51.67 -0.39 53.69
N ALA A 12 51.45 -0.01 54.90
CA ALA A 12 50.20 0.55 55.37
C ALA A 12 50.04 2.05 55.00
N LYS A 13 48.76 2.43 54.85
CA LYS A 13 48.18 3.75 55.14
C LYS A 13 48.79 4.99 54.48
N ILE A 14 48.10 5.46 53.40
CA ILE A 14 47.77 6.88 53.27
C ILE A 14 46.34 6.94 52.71
N SER A 15 45.43 7.45 53.52
CA SER A 15 44.07 7.79 53.09
C SER A 15 44.15 9.01 52.19
N SER A 16 43.68 8.88 50.95
CA SER A 16 43.28 10.03 50.15
C SER A 16 41.99 9.69 49.43
N ASN A 17 40.97 10.47 49.72
CA ASN A 17 39.72 10.58 48.99
C ASN A 17 39.98 10.67 47.48
N SER A 18 39.74 9.62 46.71
CA SER A 18 39.55 9.70 45.28
C SER A 18 38.06 9.56 45.01
N ALA A 19 37.41 10.69 44.76
CA ALA A 19 36.10 10.74 44.17
C ALA A 19 36.13 9.90 42.87
N ASN A 20 35.27 8.92 42.78
CA ASN A 20 35.01 8.14 41.60
C ASN A 20 34.43 9.10 40.54
N THR A 21 35.27 9.69 39.69
CA THR A 21 34.86 10.48 38.52
C THR A 21 34.50 9.53 37.43
N THR A 22 33.27 9.02 37.45
CA THR A 22 32.65 8.32 36.33
C THR A 22 32.57 9.30 35.17
N MET A 23 33.11 8.94 34.02
CA MET A 23 32.98 9.74 32.77
C MET A 23 31.50 9.96 32.50
N PRO A 24 31.05 11.23 32.29
CA PRO A 24 29.65 11.51 32.01
C PRO A 24 29.18 10.79 30.78
N SER A 25 27.99 10.21 30.86
CA SER A 25 27.36 9.46 29.79
C SER A 25 26.78 10.40 28.74
N THR A 26 26.47 9.90 27.56
CA THR A 26 25.71 10.63 26.50
C THR A 26 24.43 11.22 27.07
N THR A 27 23.81 10.54 28.03
CA THR A 27 22.60 10.97 28.75
C THR A 27 22.81 12.22 29.59
N ASP A 28 23.96 12.37 30.24
CA ASP A 28 24.25 13.55 31.09
C ASP A 28 24.41 14.82 30.25
N ILE A 29 25.04 14.69 29.05
CA ILE A 29 25.14 15.80 28.08
C ILE A 29 23.76 16.17 27.55
N LEU A 30 22.94 15.19 27.17
CA LEU A 30 21.57 15.40 26.69
C LEU A 30 20.73 16.12 27.75
N ASN A 31 20.78 15.67 29.02
CA ASN A 31 20.07 16.30 30.12
C ASN A 31 20.52 17.76 30.34
N SER A 32 21.82 18.05 30.18
CA SER A 32 22.35 19.41 30.32
C SER A 32 21.87 20.35 29.21
N ILE A 33 21.62 19.80 28.00
CA ILE A 33 21.04 20.55 26.85
C ILE A 33 19.55 20.76 27.07
N GLN A 34 18.82 19.73 27.54
CA GLN A 34 17.39 19.78 27.84
C GLN A 34 17.04 20.77 28.95
N ALA A 35 17.90 20.89 29.93
CA ALA A 35 17.72 21.86 31.05
C ALA A 35 17.88 23.32 30.61
N SER A 36 18.25 23.62 29.38
CA SER A 36 18.57 24.97 28.91
C SER A 36 17.63 25.46 27.81
N MET A 37 16.67 26.32 28.17
CA MET A 37 15.68 26.89 27.22
C MET A 37 16.34 27.71 26.09
N ASN A 38 17.52 28.28 26.30
CA ASN A 38 18.21 29.14 25.31
C ASN A 38 19.29 28.39 24.52
N GLY A 39 19.28 27.04 24.60
CA GLY A 39 20.33 26.21 24.01
C GLY A 39 21.69 26.36 24.72
N VAL A 40 22.60 25.44 24.47
CA VAL A 40 23.92 25.37 25.11
C VAL A 40 25.02 25.41 24.07
N SER A 41 26.02 26.25 24.21
CA SER A 41 27.22 26.25 23.37
C SER A 41 28.19 25.13 23.81
N LEU A 42 29.11 24.74 22.91
CA LEU A 42 30.15 23.76 23.25
C LEU A 42 31.02 24.21 24.41
N SER A 43 31.30 25.51 24.55
CA SER A 43 32.08 26.07 25.66
C SER A 43 31.33 25.95 26.99
N GLU A 44 30.04 26.26 27.01
CA GLU A 44 29.20 26.10 28.20
C GLU A 44 29.06 24.63 28.64
N LEU A 45 28.97 23.71 27.68
CA LEU A 45 28.98 22.26 27.96
C LEU A 45 30.29 21.79 28.59
N LEU A 46 31.42 22.24 28.06
CA LEU A 46 32.72 21.89 28.63
C LEU A 46 32.96 22.52 29.99
N THR A 47 32.31 23.64 30.29
CA THR A 47 32.37 24.26 31.65
C THR A 47 31.52 23.47 32.65
N ARG A 48 30.38 22.93 32.22
CA ARG A 48 29.49 22.08 33.04
C ARG A 48 30.03 20.66 33.25
N HIS A 49 30.80 20.18 32.28
CA HIS A 49 31.39 18.84 32.25
C HIS A 49 32.90 18.92 32.02
N PRO A 50 33.68 19.44 32.99
CA PRO A 50 35.12 19.67 32.84
C PRO A 50 35.93 18.37 32.63
N GLU A 51 35.36 17.23 33.00
CA GLU A 51 35.92 15.88 32.84
C GLU A 51 35.90 15.39 31.39
N ILE A 52 35.14 16.02 30.50
CA ILE A 52 35.00 15.59 29.09
C ILE A 52 36.00 16.34 28.21
N ALA A 53 36.81 15.57 27.48
CA ALA A 53 37.66 16.15 26.43
C ALA A 53 36.82 16.75 25.30
N ARG A 54 37.22 17.91 24.79
CA ARG A 54 36.52 18.66 23.70
C ARG A 54 36.14 17.76 22.49
N ARG A 55 37.06 16.86 22.07
CA ARG A 55 36.80 15.92 20.95
C ARG A 55 35.69 14.92 21.27
N THR A 56 35.62 14.45 22.53
CA THR A 56 34.58 13.55 23.00
C THR A 56 33.22 14.22 23.03
N ALA A 57 33.15 15.46 23.57
CA ALA A 57 31.92 16.25 23.53
C ALA A 57 31.42 16.50 22.11
N GLN A 58 32.31 16.85 21.17
CA GLN A 58 31.95 17.03 19.74
C GLN A 58 31.40 15.75 19.11
N ARG A 59 32.01 14.58 19.41
CA ARG A 59 31.51 13.30 18.90
C ARG A 59 30.13 12.95 19.47
N ILE A 60 29.92 13.18 20.75
CA ILE A 60 28.61 12.94 21.40
C ILE A 60 27.55 13.88 20.79
N LEU A 61 27.86 15.16 20.60
CA LEU A 61 26.95 16.11 19.97
C LEU A 61 26.63 15.74 18.52
N ALA A 62 27.60 15.25 17.73
CA ALA A 62 27.37 14.76 16.39
C ALA A 62 26.39 13.57 16.38
N ASN A 63 26.60 12.58 17.24
CA ASN A 63 25.71 11.42 17.38
C ASN A 63 24.30 11.82 17.82
N LEU A 64 24.19 12.81 18.74
CA LEU A 64 22.88 13.31 19.20
C LEU A 64 22.13 14.09 18.09
N ILE A 65 22.85 14.77 17.19
CA ILE A 65 22.28 15.41 16.00
C ILE A 65 21.83 14.35 14.99
N GLU A 66 22.67 13.36 14.72
CA GLU A 66 22.39 12.26 13.78
C GLU A 66 21.17 11.43 14.25
N SER A 67 21.03 11.22 15.58
CA SER A 67 19.87 10.57 16.18
C SER A 67 18.66 11.51 16.38
N SER A 68 18.71 12.74 15.84
CA SER A 68 17.64 13.76 15.94
C SER A 68 17.21 14.13 17.36
N GLN A 69 18.05 13.86 18.37
CA GLN A 69 17.76 14.20 19.78
C GLN A 69 18.06 15.65 20.12
N ILE A 70 18.94 16.30 19.36
CA ILE A 70 19.24 17.72 19.45
C ILE A 70 19.35 18.37 18.08
N THR A 71 19.11 19.67 18.00
CA THR A 71 19.36 20.51 16.82
C THR A 71 20.45 21.53 17.08
N ALA A 72 21.19 21.90 16.04
CA ALA A 72 22.22 22.92 16.14
C ALA A 72 21.80 24.14 15.34
N GLN A 73 21.90 25.35 15.95
CA GLN A 73 21.62 26.62 15.30
C GLN A 73 22.85 27.54 15.38
N GLY A 74 23.09 28.33 14.33
CA GLY A 74 24.24 29.21 14.21
C GLY A 74 25.52 28.51 13.76
N GLU A 75 26.54 29.29 13.42
CA GLU A 75 27.82 28.80 12.93
C GLU A 75 29.00 29.25 13.80
N GLY A 76 30.09 28.48 13.76
CA GLY A 76 31.34 28.81 14.45
C GLY A 76 31.18 28.97 15.96
N ARG A 77 31.56 30.13 16.52
CA ARG A 77 31.50 30.43 17.95
C ARG A 77 30.07 30.70 18.44
N ALA A 78 29.16 31.06 17.56
CA ALA A 78 27.75 31.33 17.87
C ALA A 78 26.87 30.06 17.82
N ARG A 79 27.44 28.88 17.52
CA ARG A 79 26.71 27.63 17.39
C ARG A 79 26.20 27.17 18.76
N ARG A 80 24.88 27.00 18.88
CA ARG A 80 24.20 26.52 20.09
C ARG A 80 23.45 25.24 19.78
N TYR A 81 23.37 24.36 20.76
CA TYR A 81 22.68 23.07 20.67
C TYR A 81 21.40 23.15 21.49
N PHE A 82 20.30 22.83 20.89
CA PHE A 82 18.98 22.79 21.50
C PHE A 82 18.53 21.35 21.55
N ALA A 83 17.93 20.93 22.66
CA ALA A 83 17.19 19.69 22.62
C ALA A 83 16.14 19.83 21.53
N THR A 84 16.05 18.86 20.64
CA THR A 84 14.85 18.72 19.83
C THR A 84 13.77 18.59 20.88
N GLU A 85 12.85 19.56 20.97
CA GLU A 85 11.66 19.38 21.76
C GLU A 85 10.94 18.16 21.18
N HIS A 86 11.28 16.96 21.66
CA HIS A 86 10.22 16.09 22.08
C HIS A 86 9.53 16.92 23.15
N ARG A 87 8.55 17.70 22.73
CA ARG A 87 7.52 18.21 23.57
C ARG A 87 7.23 17.06 24.52
N ALA A 88 7.75 17.14 25.76
CA ALA A 88 7.19 16.42 26.85
C ALA A 88 5.77 17.00 26.94
N GLU A 89 4.90 16.54 26.07
CA GLU A 89 3.49 16.49 26.34
C GLU A 89 3.44 15.70 27.64
N THR A 90 3.33 16.48 28.74
CA THR A 90 2.70 15.99 29.94
C THR A 90 1.87 14.79 29.58
N HIS A 91 2.01 13.68 30.31
CA HIS A 91 1.08 12.56 30.36
C HIS A 91 -0.36 13.05 30.63
N ALA A 92 -0.91 13.81 29.71
CA ALA A 92 -2.30 13.85 29.34
C ALA A 92 -2.36 12.95 28.15
N LEU A 93 -2.67 11.66 28.41
CA LEU A 93 -3.26 10.70 27.46
C LEU A 93 -3.10 11.13 26.01
N ASN A 94 -1.94 10.87 25.39
CA ASN A 94 -1.83 10.84 23.94
C ASN A 94 -2.58 9.59 23.44
N THR A 95 -3.91 9.65 23.51
CA THR A 95 -4.84 8.63 23.06
C THR A 95 -5.16 8.76 21.57
N ASP A 96 -4.53 9.69 20.81
CA ASP A 96 -4.99 9.98 19.46
C ASP A 96 -4.12 9.41 18.31
N THR A 97 -2.85 9.09 18.52
CA THR A 97 -2.04 8.43 17.48
C THR A 97 -2.12 6.90 17.53
N ASP A 98 -2.63 6.35 18.63
CA ASP A 98 -2.78 4.91 18.84
C ASP A 98 -4.25 4.44 18.76
N ALA A 99 -5.20 5.33 18.53
CA ALA A 99 -6.60 4.97 18.36
C ALA A 99 -6.86 4.36 16.97
N PHE A 100 -7.75 3.36 16.90
CA PHE A 100 -8.23 2.85 15.63
C PHE A 100 -8.94 3.98 14.86
N PRO A 101 -8.71 4.16 13.54
CA PRO A 101 -9.22 5.29 12.79
C PRO A 101 -10.75 5.42 12.88
N ALA A 102 -11.25 6.54 13.35
CA ALA A 102 -12.67 6.78 13.56
C ALA A 102 -13.51 6.80 12.27
N PHE A 103 -12.86 7.01 11.12
CA PHE A 103 -13.51 7.02 9.82
C PHE A 103 -13.78 5.62 9.25
N ILE A 104 -13.26 4.55 9.89
CA ILE A 104 -13.58 3.16 9.54
C ILE A 104 -14.75 2.71 10.42
N PRO A 105 -15.94 2.44 9.88
CA PRO A 105 -17.08 2.00 10.66
C PRO A 105 -16.83 0.64 11.30
N LEU A 106 -17.06 0.52 12.59
CA LEU A 106 -16.89 -0.73 13.34
C LEU A 106 -18.22 -1.24 13.91
N SER A 107 -18.46 -2.52 13.75
CA SER A 107 -19.50 -3.25 14.44
C SER A 107 -19.25 -3.31 15.96
N ALA A 108 -20.24 -3.71 16.76
CA ALA A 108 -20.06 -3.93 18.18
C ALA A 108 -19.00 -5.00 18.46
N ASP A 109 -19.08 -6.12 17.74
CA ASP A 109 -18.12 -7.22 17.83
C ASP A 109 -16.69 -6.80 17.53
N SER A 110 -16.49 -5.90 16.54
CA SER A 110 -15.17 -5.36 16.19
C SER A 110 -14.61 -4.47 17.29
N ARG A 111 -15.46 -3.73 18.02
CA ARG A 111 -15.01 -2.92 19.16
C ARG A 111 -14.55 -3.79 20.33
N ASP A 112 -15.21 -4.93 20.58
CA ASP A 112 -14.78 -5.88 21.59
C ASP A 112 -13.44 -6.50 21.27
N ILE A 113 -13.20 -6.88 20.01
CA ILE A 113 -11.88 -7.35 19.54
C ILE A 113 -10.83 -6.26 19.75
N LEU A 114 -11.14 -5.04 19.34
CA LEU A 114 -10.22 -3.91 19.42
C LEU A 114 -9.87 -3.60 20.90
N ALA A 115 -10.85 -3.66 21.80
CA ALA A 115 -10.61 -3.48 23.24
C ALA A 115 -9.63 -4.52 23.80
N TYR A 116 -9.70 -5.77 23.35
CA TYR A 116 -8.75 -6.82 23.74
C TYR A 116 -7.36 -6.57 23.12
N ILE A 117 -7.27 -6.32 21.82
CA ILE A 117 -6.01 -6.15 21.10
C ILE A 117 -5.24 -4.89 21.52
N ASN A 118 -5.93 -3.86 22.00
CA ASN A 118 -5.29 -2.64 22.53
C ASN A 118 -4.65 -2.84 23.92
N GLN A 119 -4.86 -3.97 24.59
CA GLN A 119 -4.14 -4.29 25.82
C GLN A 119 -2.65 -4.53 25.53
N PRO A 120 -1.76 -4.23 26.48
CA PRO A 120 -0.36 -4.59 26.39
C PRO A 120 -0.18 -6.08 26.10
N THR A 121 0.84 -6.45 25.32
CA THR A 121 1.09 -7.86 24.93
C THR A 121 1.16 -8.81 26.14
N GLU A 122 1.71 -8.32 27.26
CA GLU A 122 1.87 -9.06 28.50
C GLU A 122 0.52 -9.35 29.21
N ALA A 123 -0.51 -8.56 28.91
CA ALA A 123 -1.86 -8.75 29.45
C ALA A 123 -2.73 -9.67 28.58
N ARG A 124 -2.29 -9.96 27.34
CA ARG A 124 -3.01 -10.79 26.39
C ARG A 124 -2.61 -12.25 26.54
N LYS A 125 -3.59 -13.14 26.42
CA LYS A 125 -3.40 -14.59 26.62
C LYS A 125 -2.56 -15.19 25.49
N PRO A 126 -1.47 -15.94 25.77
CA PRO A 126 -0.76 -16.72 24.76
C PRO A 126 -1.67 -17.79 24.14
N VAL A 127 -1.68 -17.86 22.81
CA VAL A 127 -2.50 -18.80 22.05
C VAL A 127 -1.68 -19.47 20.94
N GLY A 128 -2.02 -20.73 20.65
CA GLY A 128 -1.45 -21.46 19.52
C GLY A 128 -2.45 -21.58 18.36
N TYR A 129 -1.99 -22.16 17.27
CA TYR A 129 -2.84 -22.46 16.12
C TYR A 129 -4.00 -23.37 16.50
N GLN A 130 -5.21 -22.95 16.20
CA GLN A 130 -6.45 -23.68 16.46
C GLN A 130 -6.95 -24.32 15.16
N ARG A 131 -6.83 -25.67 15.07
CA ARG A 131 -7.25 -26.41 13.87
C ARG A 131 -8.73 -26.23 13.56
N ASP A 132 -9.56 -26.24 14.60
CA ASP A 132 -11.01 -26.12 14.48
C ASP A 132 -11.45 -24.85 13.76
N PHE A 133 -10.65 -23.77 13.85
CA PHE A 133 -10.96 -22.50 13.17
C PHE A 133 -11.00 -22.66 11.63
N LEU A 134 -10.13 -23.49 11.07
CA LEU A 134 -10.17 -23.83 9.65
C LEU A 134 -11.10 -25.02 9.37
N GLU A 135 -11.05 -26.06 10.19
CA GLU A 135 -11.77 -27.33 9.95
C GLU A 135 -13.28 -27.18 10.05
N ALA A 136 -13.77 -26.37 10.99
CA ALA A 136 -15.20 -26.09 11.17
C ALA A 136 -15.82 -25.23 10.05
N TYR A 137 -15.00 -24.49 9.28
CA TYR A 137 -15.51 -23.73 8.14
C TYR A 137 -15.99 -24.68 7.03
N ARG A 138 -17.26 -24.59 6.66
CA ARG A 138 -17.87 -25.36 5.58
C ARG A 138 -18.14 -24.45 4.39
N PRO A 139 -17.47 -24.64 3.23
CA PRO A 139 -17.69 -23.84 2.04
C PRO A 139 -19.17 -23.80 1.64
N ASN A 140 -19.69 -22.62 1.35
CA ASN A 140 -21.08 -22.35 0.95
C ASN A 140 -22.16 -22.63 2.02
N GLU A 141 -21.77 -23.01 3.22
CA GLU A 141 -22.65 -23.16 4.40
C GLU A 141 -22.25 -22.18 5.50
N THR A 142 -20.95 -22.11 5.82
CA THR A 142 -20.38 -21.12 6.75
C THR A 142 -20.02 -19.85 5.96
N TRP A 143 -20.40 -18.69 6.50
CA TRP A 143 -20.17 -17.41 5.87
C TRP A 143 -19.57 -16.41 6.86
N TYR A 144 -18.42 -15.84 6.52
CA TYR A 144 -17.84 -14.69 7.23
C TYR A 144 -18.54 -13.39 6.82
N LEU A 145 -18.94 -13.29 5.54
CA LEU A 145 -19.69 -12.18 4.98
C LEU A 145 -21.17 -12.58 4.89
N SER A 146 -22.05 -11.85 5.57
CA SER A 146 -23.49 -12.10 5.47
C SER A 146 -23.97 -11.95 4.02
N GLU A 147 -25.12 -12.56 3.70
CA GLU A 147 -25.69 -12.46 2.35
C GLU A 147 -25.94 -11.01 1.91
N SER A 148 -26.37 -10.16 2.85
CA SER A 148 -26.57 -8.72 2.57
C SER A 148 -25.27 -8.01 2.23
N LEU A 149 -24.17 -8.33 2.92
CA LEU A 149 -22.85 -7.79 2.65
C LEU A 149 -22.32 -8.27 1.29
N ARG A 150 -22.42 -9.58 1.00
CA ARG A 150 -22.00 -10.10 -0.32
C ARG A 150 -22.76 -9.43 -1.45
N ARG A 151 -24.08 -9.30 -1.35
CA ARG A 151 -24.88 -8.56 -2.35
C ARG A 151 -24.49 -7.09 -2.49
N GLN A 152 -24.13 -6.44 -1.41
CA GLN A 152 -23.63 -5.07 -1.44
C GLN A 152 -22.29 -4.99 -2.17
N LEU A 153 -21.33 -5.84 -1.82
CA LEU A 153 -20.01 -5.90 -2.44
C LEU A 153 -20.10 -6.20 -3.95
N HIS A 154 -20.97 -7.13 -4.36
CA HIS A 154 -21.23 -7.41 -5.78
C HIS A 154 -21.76 -6.20 -6.53
N ARG A 155 -22.69 -5.44 -5.94
CA ARG A 155 -23.21 -4.22 -6.59
C ARG A 155 -22.13 -3.15 -6.76
N MET A 156 -21.30 -2.95 -5.73
CA MET A 156 -20.23 -1.96 -5.76
C MET A 156 -19.10 -2.37 -6.73
N GLY A 157 -18.76 -3.65 -6.75
CA GLY A 157 -17.61 -4.15 -7.51
C GLY A 157 -17.87 -4.50 -8.96
N LYS A 158 -19.12 -4.51 -9.41
CA LYS A 158 -19.47 -4.90 -10.78
C LYS A 158 -18.95 -3.88 -11.80
N THR A 159 -18.09 -4.33 -12.73
CA THR A 159 -17.37 -3.44 -13.66
C THR A 159 -17.72 -3.66 -15.11
N ALA A 160 -17.81 -4.90 -15.57
CA ALA A 160 -18.10 -5.28 -16.93
C ALA A 160 -19.32 -6.21 -16.98
N ASP A 161 -19.78 -6.53 -18.19
CA ASP A 161 -20.83 -7.51 -18.36
C ASP A 161 -20.31 -8.90 -17.91
N ALA A 162 -21.20 -9.70 -17.33
CA ALA A 162 -20.87 -11.05 -16.85
C ALA A 162 -20.41 -12.02 -17.96
N THR A 163 -20.55 -11.61 -19.22
CA THR A 163 -20.16 -12.36 -20.42
C THR A 163 -18.70 -12.18 -20.82
N GLU A 164 -18.00 -11.20 -20.21
CA GLU A 164 -16.60 -10.95 -20.53
C GLU A 164 -15.70 -12.09 -20.02
N PRO A 165 -14.65 -12.47 -20.76
CA PRO A 165 -13.66 -13.45 -20.30
C PRO A 165 -13.05 -13.06 -18.95
N ALA A 166 -12.67 -14.07 -18.15
CA ALA A 166 -12.04 -13.85 -16.85
C ALA A 166 -10.82 -12.92 -16.96
N GLY A 167 -10.75 -11.93 -16.07
CA GLY A 167 -9.62 -10.99 -16.02
C GLY A 167 -9.65 -9.85 -17.04
N THR A 168 -10.71 -9.70 -17.85
CA THR A 168 -10.81 -8.60 -18.82
C THR A 168 -10.67 -7.25 -18.14
N TYR A 169 -11.37 -7.02 -17.04
CA TYR A 169 -11.29 -5.76 -16.32
C TYR A 169 -9.93 -5.53 -15.67
N SER A 170 -9.35 -6.54 -15.03
CA SER A 170 -8.03 -6.41 -14.40
C SER A 170 -6.93 -6.08 -15.40
N ARG A 171 -6.99 -6.64 -16.61
CA ARG A 171 -6.09 -6.29 -17.72
C ARG A 171 -6.30 -4.84 -18.18
N ALA A 172 -7.54 -4.39 -18.28
CA ALA A 172 -7.86 -3.02 -18.70
C ALA A 172 -7.33 -1.95 -17.73
N VAL A 173 -7.28 -2.25 -16.44
CA VAL A 173 -6.81 -1.32 -15.41
C VAL A 173 -5.38 -1.63 -14.91
N LEU A 174 -4.66 -2.57 -15.55
CA LEU A 174 -3.40 -3.14 -15.06
C LEU A 174 -2.37 -2.07 -14.71
N ASN A 175 -2.12 -1.11 -15.58
CA ASN A 175 -1.10 -0.07 -15.34
C ASN A 175 -1.32 0.69 -14.03
N ARG A 176 -2.56 1.03 -13.73
CA ARG A 176 -2.92 1.68 -12.46
C ARG A 176 -2.87 0.71 -11.29
N LEU A 177 -3.35 -0.52 -11.50
CA LEU A 177 -3.33 -1.55 -10.48
C LEU A 177 -1.91 -1.87 -10.01
N LEU A 178 -0.94 -1.93 -10.94
CA LEU A 178 0.48 -2.10 -10.61
C LEU A 178 0.99 -1.02 -9.66
N ILE A 179 0.59 0.24 -9.85
CA ILE A 179 1.01 1.33 -8.98
C ILE A 179 0.28 1.25 -7.63
N ASP A 180 -1.04 1.20 -7.66
CA ASP A 180 -1.89 1.33 -6.48
C ASP A 180 -1.71 0.16 -5.50
N LEU A 181 -1.78 -1.07 -6.00
CA LEU A 181 -1.67 -2.26 -5.15
C LEU A 181 -0.24 -2.50 -4.68
N SER A 182 0.78 -2.24 -5.54
CA SER A 182 2.18 -2.34 -5.12
C SER A 182 2.52 -1.33 -4.03
N TRP A 183 2.08 -0.08 -4.19
CA TRP A 183 2.27 0.96 -3.17
C TRP A 183 1.55 0.62 -1.87
N ALA A 184 0.23 0.40 -1.93
CA ALA A 184 -0.58 0.21 -0.74
C ALA A 184 -0.19 -1.05 0.04
N SER A 185 0.01 -2.18 -0.64
CA SER A 185 0.42 -3.43 0.01
C SER A 185 1.83 -3.36 0.60
N SER A 186 2.75 -2.60 -0.02
CA SER A 186 4.08 -2.35 0.54
C SER A 186 4.02 -1.41 1.74
N HIS A 187 3.20 -0.36 1.65
CA HIS A 187 3.00 0.61 2.73
C HIS A 187 2.48 -0.06 4.02
N LEU A 188 1.58 -1.04 3.91
CA LEU A 188 1.10 -1.85 5.03
C LEU A 188 2.18 -2.72 5.71
N GLU A 189 3.37 -2.81 5.14
CA GLU A 189 4.54 -3.48 5.72
C GLU A 189 5.66 -2.47 6.06
N GLY A 190 5.32 -1.18 6.20
CA GLY A 190 6.24 -0.13 6.62
C GLY A 190 7.09 0.48 5.49
N ASN A 191 6.80 0.20 4.22
CA ASN A 191 7.48 0.84 3.10
C ASN A 191 7.13 2.35 3.05
N THR A 192 8.15 3.18 2.92
CA THR A 192 8.02 4.64 3.00
C THR A 192 7.94 5.35 1.65
N TYR A 193 7.90 4.61 0.53
CA TYR A 193 7.66 5.19 -0.79
C TYR A 193 6.33 5.94 -0.82
N SER A 194 6.30 7.09 -1.50
CA SER A 194 5.03 7.72 -1.85
C SER A 194 4.40 7.03 -3.07
N ARG A 195 3.10 7.23 -3.28
CA ARG A 195 2.42 6.74 -4.49
C ARG A 195 3.04 7.32 -5.78
N LEU A 196 3.51 8.58 -5.72
CA LEU A 196 4.19 9.23 -6.85
C LEU A 196 5.55 8.59 -7.15
N ASP A 197 6.36 8.34 -6.10
CA ASP A 197 7.65 7.66 -6.26
C ASP A 197 7.47 6.25 -6.80
N THR A 198 6.44 5.53 -6.33
CA THR A 198 6.08 4.20 -6.84
C THR A 198 5.72 4.24 -8.31
N ARG A 199 4.96 5.25 -8.75
CA ARG A 199 4.65 5.45 -10.17
C ARG A 199 5.93 5.67 -11.00
N GLN A 200 6.82 6.55 -10.55
CA GLN A 200 8.08 6.81 -11.25
C GLN A 200 8.97 5.56 -11.34
N LEU A 201 8.99 4.76 -10.26
CA LEU A 201 9.72 3.50 -10.26
C LEU A 201 9.13 2.50 -11.27
N ILE A 202 7.82 2.31 -11.27
CA ILE A 202 7.15 1.33 -12.13
C ILE A 202 7.16 1.73 -13.61
N GLU A 203 6.91 3.01 -13.92
CA GLU A 203 6.79 3.50 -15.29
C GLU A 203 8.15 3.85 -15.91
N GLN A 204 9.12 4.34 -15.13
CA GLN A 204 10.38 4.90 -15.63
C GLN A 204 11.63 4.17 -15.13
N GLY A 205 11.47 3.18 -14.22
CA GLY A 205 12.59 2.46 -13.60
C GLY A 205 13.42 3.32 -12.64
N LYS A 206 12.92 4.47 -12.19
CA LYS A 206 13.65 5.41 -11.32
C LYS A 206 13.37 5.13 -9.86
N ALA A 207 14.37 4.63 -9.14
CA ALA A 207 14.30 4.51 -7.69
C ALA A 207 14.27 5.90 -7.02
N ALA A 208 13.48 6.04 -5.97
CA ALA A 208 13.39 7.29 -5.21
C ALA A 208 14.67 7.54 -4.40
N GLN A 209 15.12 8.80 -4.36
CA GLN A 209 16.30 9.16 -3.59
C GLN A 209 16.08 9.02 -2.10
N GLY A 210 17.10 8.54 -1.38
CA GLY A 210 17.06 8.39 0.08
C GLY A 210 16.25 7.19 0.59
N LYS A 211 15.74 6.32 -0.32
CA LYS A 211 15.03 5.09 0.06
C LYS A 211 15.98 3.91 0.11
N ALA A 212 15.73 2.98 1.03
CA ALA A 212 16.50 1.75 1.13
C ALA A 212 16.26 0.83 -0.08
N ALA A 213 17.28 0.09 -0.51
CA ALA A 213 17.16 -0.85 -1.63
C ALA A 213 16.07 -1.90 -1.41
N ILE A 214 15.87 -2.34 -0.15
CA ILE A 214 14.83 -3.29 0.23
C ILE A 214 13.42 -2.74 -0.01
N GLU A 215 13.20 -1.43 0.17
CA GLU A 215 11.90 -0.81 -0.10
C GLU A 215 11.61 -0.76 -1.61
N THR A 216 12.62 -0.44 -2.42
CA THR A 216 12.53 -0.48 -3.89
C THR A 216 12.25 -1.91 -4.38
N GLN A 217 12.99 -2.89 -3.87
CA GLN A 217 12.79 -4.29 -4.20
C GLN A 217 11.39 -4.77 -3.86
N MET A 218 10.86 -4.39 -2.70
CA MET A 218 9.51 -4.75 -2.28
C MET A 218 8.43 -4.29 -3.28
N ILE A 219 8.54 -3.08 -3.82
CA ILE A 219 7.60 -2.55 -4.82
C ILE A 219 7.72 -3.29 -6.15
N LEU A 220 8.95 -3.54 -6.61
CA LEU A 220 9.20 -4.27 -7.86
C LEU A 220 8.69 -5.72 -7.77
N ASN A 221 8.86 -6.36 -6.63
CA ASN A 221 8.33 -7.69 -6.37
C ASN A 221 6.79 -7.72 -6.43
N HIS A 222 6.11 -6.72 -5.85
CA HIS A 222 4.67 -6.62 -5.97
C HIS A 222 4.24 -6.45 -7.42
N LYS A 223 4.92 -5.58 -8.18
CA LYS A 223 4.67 -5.41 -9.62
C LYS A 223 4.72 -6.75 -10.35
N THR A 224 5.82 -7.48 -10.20
CA THR A 224 6.01 -8.81 -10.84
C THR A 224 4.93 -9.81 -10.43
N ALA A 225 4.58 -9.86 -9.13
CA ALA A 225 3.58 -10.78 -8.63
C ALA A 225 2.15 -10.43 -9.12
N ILE A 226 1.82 -9.15 -9.29
CA ILE A 226 0.54 -8.71 -9.87
C ILE A 226 0.47 -9.07 -11.35
N GLU A 227 1.54 -8.81 -12.11
CA GLU A 227 1.65 -9.20 -13.53
C GLU A 227 1.46 -10.71 -13.68
N LEU A 228 2.17 -11.53 -12.90
CA LEU A 228 2.03 -12.98 -12.88
C LEU A 228 0.59 -13.42 -12.64
N LEU A 229 -0.10 -12.78 -11.69
CA LEU A 229 -1.48 -13.11 -11.35
C LEU A 229 -2.46 -12.76 -12.48
N VAL A 230 -2.32 -11.57 -13.09
CA VAL A 230 -3.22 -11.09 -14.14
C VAL A 230 -2.99 -11.83 -15.45
N GLU A 231 -1.75 -12.15 -15.81
CA GLU A 231 -1.41 -12.90 -17.03
C GLU A 231 -1.96 -14.33 -16.99
N ASN A 232 -1.96 -14.96 -15.80
CA ASN A 232 -2.36 -16.36 -15.65
C ASN A 232 -3.80 -16.52 -15.12
N ILE A 233 -4.60 -15.47 -15.10
CA ILE A 233 -5.89 -15.42 -14.41
C ILE A 233 -6.89 -16.50 -14.86
N GLU A 234 -6.87 -16.89 -16.10
CA GLU A 234 -7.80 -17.89 -16.68
C GLU A 234 -7.54 -19.30 -16.14
N SER A 235 -6.28 -19.63 -15.87
CA SER A 235 -5.84 -20.94 -15.39
C SER A 235 -5.49 -20.95 -13.89
N ALA A 236 -5.38 -19.77 -13.27
CA ALA A 236 -4.99 -19.67 -11.88
C ALA A 236 -6.10 -20.17 -10.94
N GLU A 237 -5.77 -21.13 -10.09
CA GLU A 237 -6.61 -21.67 -9.02
C GLU A 237 -5.87 -21.60 -7.70
N PHE A 238 -6.59 -21.75 -6.60
CA PHE A 238 -5.94 -21.89 -5.28
C PHE A 238 -5.32 -23.28 -5.14
N ASN A 239 -4.08 -23.39 -5.56
CA ASN A 239 -3.26 -24.58 -5.40
C ASN A 239 -1.86 -24.20 -4.90
N ARG A 240 -1.10 -25.20 -4.48
CA ARG A 240 0.27 -24.98 -3.96
C ARG A 240 1.15 -24.26 -5.00
N TYR A 241 1.05 -24.62 -6.26
CA TYR A 241 1.86 -24.03 -7.34
C TYR A 241 1.60 -22.52 -7.47
N THR A 242 0.34 -22.10 -7.60
CA THR A 242 -0.03 -20.68 -7.67
C THR A 242 0.46 -19.90 -6.45
N LEU A 243 0.22 -20.44 -5.24
CA LEU A 243 0.57 -19.75 -4.02
C LEU A 243 2.08 -19.62 -3.80
N MET A 244 2.85 -20.69 -4.11
CA MET A 244 4.31 -20.71 -4.01
C MET A 244 4.94 -19.75 -5.03
N ASN A 245 4.42 -19.67 -6.25
CA ASN A 245 4.91 -18.72 -7.25
C ASN A 245 4.59 -17.24 -6.87
N LEU A 246 3.39 -16.96 -6.35
CA LEU A 246 3.08 -15.63 -5.83
C LEU A 246 4.02 -15.25 -4.68
N HIS A 247 4.23 -16.17 -3.75
CA HIS A 247 5.18 -15.95 -2.66
C HIS A 247 6.61 -15.75 -3.17
N SER A 248 7.08 -16.58 -4.10
CA SER A 248 8.43 -16.46 -4.69
C SER A 248 8.63 -15.09 -5.33
N ALA A 249 7.67 -14.64 -6.16
CA ALA A 249 7.74 -13.33 -6.79
C ALA A 249 7.76 -12.17 -5.76
N LEU A 250 6.96 -12.28 -4.67
CA LEU A 250 6.94 -11.29 -3.60
C LEU A 250 8.19 -11.32 -2.71
N ALA A 251 8.87 -12.48 -2.63
CA ALA A 251 9.96 -12.75 -1.70
C ALA A 251 11.34 -12.51 -2.32
N GLU A 252 11.46 -12.40 -3.63
CA GLU A 252 12.72 -12.29 -4.35
C GLU A 252 13.66 -11.25 -3.70
N ASN A 253 14.85 -11.70 -3.29
CA ASN A 253 15.88 -10.89 -2.62
C ASN A 253 15.42 -10.17 -1.32
N LEU A 254 14.34 -10.60 -0.68
CA LEU A 254 13.84 -10.02 0.56
C LEU A 254 13.98 -10.94 1.78
N LEU A 255 14.21 -12.23 1.58
CA LEU A 255 14.37 -13.17 2.68
C LEU A 255 15.85 -13.34 3.06
N PRO A 256 16.16 -13.48 4.37
CA PRO A 256 17.52 -13.73 4.82
C PRO A 256 18.12 -15.02 4.24
N ASN A 257 17.27 -16.04 4.02
CA ASN A 257 17.64 -17.29 3.37
C ASN A 257 16.88 -17.40 2.03
N PRO A 258 17.55 -17.26 0.88
CA PRO A 258 16.92 -17.40 -0.43
C PRO A 258 16.26 -18.77 -0.69
N ALA A 259 16.68 -19.81 0.06
CA ALA A 259 16.07 -21.13 -0.06
C ALA A 259 14.63 -21.21 0.45
N ASP A 260 14.18 -20.21 1.21
CA ASP A 260 12.80 -20.12 1.72
C ASP A 260 11.85 -19.43 0.71
N GLU A 261 12.37 -18.84 -0.36
CA GLU A 261 11.57 -18.21 -1.39
C GLU A 261 10.71 -19.26 -2.13
N GLY A 262 9.38 -19.04 -2.15
CA GLY A 262 8.44 -19.96 -2.80
C GLY A 262 8.34 -21.34 -2.15
N ARG A 263 8.72 -21.50 -0.91
CA ARG A 263 8.69 -22.80 -0.20
C ARG A 263 7.92 -22.71 1.11
N ILE A 264 7.26 -23.82 1.46
CA ILE A 264 6.69 -24.00 2.78
C ILE A 264 7.83 -24.09 3.79
N ARG A 265 7.76 -23.29 4.85
CA ARG A 265 8.80 -23.19 5.86
C ARG A 265 9.05 -24.49 6.58
N GLN A 266 10.31 -24.73 6.90
CA GLN A 266 10.78 -25.91 7.61
C GLN A 266 11.14 -25.60 9.08
N HIS A 267 10.89 -24.37 9.54
CA HIS A 267 11.24 -23.90 10.88
C HIS A 267 10.08 -23.10 11.50
N ALA A 268 10.11 -22.96 12.82
CA ALA A 268 9.14 -22.15 13.54
C ALA A 268 9.37 -20.66 13.23
N VAL A 269 8.29 -19.90 13.23
CA VAL A 269 8.28 -18.43 13.09
C VAL A 269 7.51 -17.80 14.23
N ASP A 270 7.91 -16.61 14.62
CA ASP A 270 7.23 -15.78 15.61
C ASP A 270 6.60 -14.58 14.93
N ILE A 271 5.45 -14.13 15.45
CA ILE A 271 4.78 -12.93 14.97
C ILE A 271 5.06 -11.80 15.95
N GLY A 272 5.72 -10.76 15.46
CA GLY A 272 6.04 -9.58 16.27
C GLY A 272 4.77 -8.92 16.82
N LYS A 273 4.83 -8.47 18.08
CA LYS A 273 3.71 -7.81 18.80
C LYS A 273 2.46 -8.69 19.00
N SER A 274 2.58 -10.02 18.84
CA SER A 274 1.47 -10.97 19.04
C SER A 274 1.83 -12.04 20.06
N THR A 275 0.82 -12.54 20.75
CA THR A 275 0.91 -13.70 21.64
C THR A 275 0.62 -15.02 20.90
N TYR A 276 0.29 -14.95 19.61
CA TYR A 276 -0.03 -16.10 18.78
C TYR A 276 1.22 -16.86 18.34
N ARG A 277 1.15 -18.19 18.46
CA ARG A 277 2.20 -19.12 18.01
C ARG A 277 1.68 -19.98 16.87
N PRO A 278 2.14 -19.77 15.61
CA PRO A 278 1.79 -20.62 14.47
C PRO A 278 2.26 -22.06 14.64
N LEU A 279 1.75 -22.96 13.78
CA LEU A 279 2.26 -24.33 13.68
C LEU A 279 3.77 -24.32 13.46
N SER A 280 4.48 -25.28 14.06
CA SER A 280 5.95 -25.39 13.92
C SER A 280 6.40 -26.61 13.10
N THR A 281 5.54 -27.62 12.96
CA THR A 281 5.85 -28.87 12.27
C THR A 281 5.54 -28.75 10.78
N PRO A 282 6.50 -28.90 9.86
CA PRO A 282 6.32 -28.74 8.42
C PRO A 282 5.17 -29.58 7.85
N GLN A 283 5.10 -30.86 8.20
CA GLN A 283 4.02 -31.73 7.73
C GLN A 283 2.63 -31.22 8.13
N GLN A 284 2.47 -30.72 9.35
CA GLN A 284 1.16 -30.16 9.80
C GLN A 284 0.82 -28.86 9.06
N ILE A 285 1.82 -28.09 8.68
CA ILE A 285 1.64 -26.87 7.89
C ILE A 285 1.20 -27.24 6.47
N GLU A 286 1.81 -28.24 5.87
CA GLU A 286 1.44 -28.75 4.55
C GLU A 286 0.01 -29.32 4.53
N ASP A 287 -0.32 -30.17 5.51
CA ASP A 287 -1.67 -30.74 5.65
C ASP A 287 -2.74 -29.65 5.82
N ALA A 288 -2.48 -28.65 6.68
CA ALA A 288 -3.37 -27.54 6.90
C ALA A 288 -3.50 -26.65 5.65
N LEU A 289 -2.41 -26.45 4.90
CA LEU A 289 -2.42 -25.71 3.63
C LEU A 289 -3.28 -26.40 2.57
N ASP A 290 -3.19 -27.71 2.44
CA ASP A 290 -4.03 -28.48 1.51
C ASP A 290 -5.51 -28.38 1.85
N VAL A 291 -5.86 -28.46 3.14
CA VAL A 291 -7.24 -28.25 3.62
C VAL A 291 -7.70 -26.82 3.29
N LEU A 292 -6.86 -25.81 3.53
CA LEU A 292 -7.16 -24.42 3.25
C LEU A 292 -7.45 -24.21 1.75
N LEU A 293 -6.56 -24.66 0.88
CA LEU A 293 -6.68 -24.51 -0.57
C LEU A 293 -7.88 -25.29 -1.13
N GLY A 294 -8.12 -26.51 -0.62
CA GLY A 294 -9.28 -27.30 -0.98
C GLY A 294 -10.60 -26.61 -0.63
N LYS A 295 -10.69 -26.00 0.56
CA LYS A 295 -11.88 -25.23 0.97
C LYS A 295 -12.01 -23.93 0.16
N ALA A 296 -10.92 -23.22 -0.06
CA ALA A 296 -10.92 -21.98 -0.85
C ALA A 296 -11.51 -22.22 -2.25
N ASN A 297 -11.12 -23.28 -2.95
CA ASN A 297 -11.64 -23.60 -4.28
C ASN A 297 -13.13 -24.01 -4.29
N GLN A 298 -13.68 -24.49 -3.17
CA GLN A 298 -15.08 -24.85 -3.07
C GLN A 298 -16.00 -23.65 -2.80
N ILE A 299 -15.48 -22.52 -2.33
CA ILE A 299 -16.25 -21.30 -2.07
C ILE A 299 -16.69 -20.69 -3.39
N ALA A 300 -18.01 -20.62 -3.61
CA ALA A 300 -18.59 -20.14 -4.86
C ALA A 300 -18.61 -18.60 -4.98
N ASP A 301 -18.80 -17.89 -3.86
CA ASP A 301 -18.87 -16.44 -3.85
C ASP A 301 -17.46 -15.83 -3.86
N PRO A 302 -17.10 -14.99 -4.85
CA PRO A 302 -15.76 -14.44 -5.00
C PRO A 302 -15.34 -13.53 -3.83
N PHE A 303 -16.26 -12.84 -3.17
CA PHE A 303 -15.94 -12.00 -2.00
C PHE A 303 -15.68 -12.83 -0.77
N GLU A 304 -16.48 -13.84 -0.54
CA GLU A 304 -16.26 -14.79 0.55
C GLU A 304 -14.92 -15.53 0.35
N GLN A 305 -14.65 -15.96 -0.88
CA GLN A 305 -13.40 -16.63 -1.24
C GLN A 305 -12.19 -15.71 -1.03
N SER A 306 -12.28 -14.44 -1.44
CA SER A 306 -11.29 -13.39 -1.21
C SER A 306 -11.02 -13.18 0.28
N PHE A 307 -12.08 -13.00 1.05
CA PHE A 307 -11.97 -12.77 2.50
C PHE A 307 -11.46 -14.00 3.26
N PHE A 308 -11.89 -15.19 2.87
CA PHE A 308 -11.40 -16.46 3.41
C PHE A 308 -9.87 -16.57 3.28
N MET A 309 -9.31 -16.22 2.13
CA MET A 309 -7.86 -16.22 1.91
C MET A 309 -7.14 -15.17 2.78
N MET A 310 -7.73 -13.99 2.96
CA MET A 310 -7.17 -12.96 3.84
C MET A 310 -7.17 -13.36 5.32
N VAL A 311 -8.11 -14.20 5.74
CA VAL A 311 -8.21 -14.73 7.11
C VAL A 311 -7.23 -15.88 7.33
N HIS A 312 -7.34 -16.92 6.54
CA HIS A 312 -6.71 -18.21 6.85
C HIS A 312 -5.26 -18.34 6.41
N LEU A 313 -4.87 -17.69 5.31
CA LEU A 313 -3.48 -17.79 4.86
C LEU A 313 -2.48 -17.14 5.83
N PRO A 314 -2.71 -15.89 6.29
CA PRO A 314 -1.82 -15.31 7.31
C PRO A 314 -1.98 -15.96 8.69
N TYR A 315 -3.14 -16.53 9.01
CA TYR A 315 -3.31 -17.29 10.24
C TYR A 315 -2.47 -18.58 10.25
N LEU A 316 -2.41 -19.30 9.14
CA LEU A 316 -1.59 -20.51 9.01
C LEU A 316 -0.08 -20.22 9.00
N GLN A 317 0.33 -19.08 8.43
CA GLN A 317 1.75 -18.73 8.25
C GLN A 317 2.54 -19.84 7.52
N PRO A 318 2.18 -20.25 6.29
CA PRO A 318 2.85 -21.34 5.61
C PRO A 318 4.29 -21.03 5.18
N PHE A 319 4.65 -19.77 5.05
CA PHE A 319 5.98 -19.31 4.61
C PHE A 319 6.78 -18.73 5.77
N ALA A 320 8.10 -18.63 5.59
CA ALA A 320 9.02 -18.06 6.57
C ALA A 320 8.70 -16.59 6.91
N ASP A 321 8.27 -15.80 5.90
CA ASP A 321 7.78 -14.44 6.01
C ASP A 321 6.81 -14.15 4.85
N ILE A 322 6.41 -12.90 4.65
CA ILE A 322 5.62 -12.39 3.49
C ILE A 322 4.20 -12.99 3.39
N ASN A 323 3.74 -13.69 4.42
CA ASN A 323 2.43 -14.33 4.43
C ASN A 323 1.26 -13.34 4.25
N LYS A 324 1.32 -12.15 4.87
CA LYS A 324 0.29 -11.11 4.73
C LYS A 324 0.27 -10.52 3.31
N ARG A 325 1.43 -10.25 2.71
CA ARG A 325 1.54 -9.76 1.33
C ARG A 325 0.99 -10.77 0.34
N THR A 326 1.36 -12.05 0.50
CA THR A 326 0.83 -13.15 -0.31
C THR A 326 -0.68 -13.27 -0.19
N SER A 327 -1.24 -13.15 1.03
CA SER A 327 -2.69 -13.25 1.23
C SER A 327 -3.46 -12.10 0.59
N ARG A 328 -2.95 -10.86 0.65
CA ARG A 328 -3.59 -9.70 0.00
C ARG A 328 -3.62 -9.84 -1.52
N LEU A 329 -2.56 -10.40 -2.09
CA LEU A 329 -2.51 -10.63 -3.52
C LEU A 329 -3.40 -11.82 -3.92
N ALA A 330 -3.34 -12.93 -3.20
CA ALA A 330 -4.20 -14.10 -3.41
C ALA A 330 -5.70 -13.75 -3.27
N ALA A 331 -6.06 -12.85 -2.37
CA ALA A 331 -7.43 -12.36 -2.20
C ALA A 331 -8.00 -11.67 -3.47
N ASN A 332 -7.15 -11.16 -4.34
CA ASN A 332 -7.58 -10.56 -5.60
C ASN A 332 -7.87 -11.58 -6.71
N LEU A 333 -7.37 -12.81 -6.62
CA LEU A 333 -7.60 -13.85 -7.62
C LEU A 333 -9.09 -14.07 -7.95
N PRO A 334 -9.98 -14.32 -6.98
CA PRO A 334 -11.40 -14.50 -7.29
C PRO A 334 -12.08 -13.25 -7.82
N LEU A 335 -11.65 -12.06 -7.37
CA LEU A 335 -12.19 -10.78 -7.85
C LEU A 335 -11.82 -10.55 -9.32
N PHE A 336 -10.58 -10.80 -9.69
CA PHE A 336 -10.12 -10.69 -11.08
C PHE A 336 -10.83 -11.69 -11.99
N ARG A 337 -10.99 -12.95 -11.56
CA ARG A 337 -11.71 -13.99 -12.32
C ARG A 337 -13.16 -13.63 -12.59
N ALA A 338 -13.80 -12.98 -11.63
CA ALA A 338 -15.20 -12.55 -11.72
C ALA A 338 -15.38 -11.17 -12.37
N ASN A 339 -14.33 -10.57 -12.95
CA ASN A 339 -14.33 -9.23 -13.50
C ASN A 339 -14.89 -8.16 -12.53
N LEU A 340 -14.58 -8.31 -11.25
CA LEU A 340 -14.90 -7.36 -10.21
C LEU A 340 -13.78 -6.33 -10.02
N CYS A 341 -14.09 -5.20 -9.42
CA CYS A 341 -13.06 -4.24 -9.00
C CYS A 341 -12.01 -4.91 -8.11
N PRO A 342 -10.72 -4.61 -8.30
CA PRO A 342 -9.66 -5.12 -7.43
C PRO A 342 -9.77 -4.54 -6.02
N LEU A 343 -9.30 -5.30 -5.04
CA LEU A 343 -9.06 -4.82 -3.68
C LEU A 343 -7.64 -4.26 -3.59
N THR A 344 -7.49 -2.95 -3.55
CA THR A 344 -6.19 -2.28 -3.64
C THR A 344 -5.59 -1.85 -2.31
N PHE A 345 -6.36 -1.89 -1.22
CA PHE A 345 -5.95 -1.41 0.12
C PHE A 345 -5.55 0.06 0.19
N LEU A 346 -5.95 0.87 -0.80
CA LEU A 346 -5.73 2.32 -0.78
C LEU A 346 -6.32 2.93 0.48
N ASP A 347 -5.58 3.87 1.06
CA ASP A 347 -5.93 4.60 2.27
C ASP A 347 -6.11 3.74 3.54
N VAL A 348 -5.81 2.43 3.49
CA VAL A 348 -5.85 1.56 4.67
C VAL A 348 -4.67 1.90 5.58
N PRO A 349 -4.91 2.36 6.82
CA PRO A 349 -3.82 2.63 7.76
C PRO A 349 -3.14 1.34 8.21
N GLU A 350 -1.81 1.34 8.25
CA GLU A 350 -0.98 0.20 8.67
C GLU A 350 -1.42 -0.36 10.03
N GLN A 351 -1.63 0.53 11.00
CA GLN A 351 -2.04 0.14 12.36
C GLN A 351 -3.43 -0.51 12.40
N ALA A 352 -4.38 -0.03 11.56
CA ALA A 352 -5.71 -0.63 11.48
C ALA A 352 -5.64 -2.06 10.92
N TYR A 353 -4.85 -2.27 9.86
CA TYR A 353 -4.64 -3.58 9.28
C TYR A 353 -3.93 -4.55 10.25
N SER A 354 -2.89 -4.06 10.93
CA SER A 354 -2.16 -4.84 11.93
C SER A 354 -3.09 -5.31 13.06
N ARG A 355 -3.88 -4.41 13.66
CA ARG A 355 -4.82 -4.74 14.73
C ARG A 355 -5.93 -5.69 14.27
N ALA A 356 -6.47 -5.47 13.07
CA ALA A 356 -7.48 -6.37 12.50
C ALA A 356 -6.93 -7.79 12.32
N THR A 357 -5.68 -7.91 11.88
CA THR A 357 -5.00 -9.20 11.74
C THR A 357 -4.73 -9.86 13.10
N LEU A 358 -4.36 -9.09 14.13
CA LEU A 358 -4.16 -9.59 15.48
C LEU A 358 -5.46 -10.17 16.08
N GLY A 359 -6.63 -9.60 15.76
CA GLY A 359 -7.93 -10.16 16.14
C GLY A 359 -8.13 -11.59 15.65
N VAL A 360 -7.72 -11.85 14.39
CA VAL A 360 -7.74 -13.20 13.82
C VAL A 360 -6.72 -14.11 14.52
N TYR A 361 -5.51 -13.64 14.71
CA TYR A 361 -4.40 -14.43 15.26
C TYR A 361 -4.66 -14.85 16.70
N GLU A 362 -5.09 -13.93 17.56
CA GLU A 362 -5.18 -14.17 19.00
C GLU A 362 -6.56 -14.63 19.48
N MET A 363 -7.60 -14.32 18.71
CA MET A 363 -8.98 -14.60 19.14
C MET A 363 -9.73 -15.52 18.17
N THR A 364 -9.17 -15.83 16.98
CA THR A 364 -9.87 -16.51 15.88
C THR A 364 -11.21 -15.82 15.51
N ARG A 365 -11.24 -14.49 15.68
CA ARG A 365 -12.39 -13.64 15.38
C ARG A 365 -12.09 -12.78 14.15
N VAL A 366 -13.01 -12.77 13.21
CA VAL A 366 -12.83 -12.16 11.89
C VAL A 366 -13.48 -10.79 11.74
N GLU A 367 -14.30 -10.37 12.70
CA GLU A 367 -15.22 -9.23 12.53
C GLU A 367 -14.46 -7.92 12.30
N LEU A 368 -13.38 -7.68 13.02
CA LEU A 368 -12.57 -6.46 12.85
C LEU A 368 -11.89 -6.42 11.47
N LEU A 369 -11.37 -7.57 11.01
CA LEU A 369 -10.79 -7.68 9.67
C LEU A 369 -11.87 -7.58 8.59
N ARG A 370 -13.08 -8.09 8.85
CA ARG A 370 -14.24 -7.96 7.96
C ARG A 370 -14.66 -6.52 7.77
N ASP A 371 -14.82 -5.76 8.85
CA ASP A 371 -15.22 -4.35 8.76
C ASP A 371 -14.16 -3.53 7.99
N LEU A 372 -12.88 -3.80 8.24
CA LEU A 372 -11.79 -3.21 7.49
C LEU A 372 -11.79 -3.61 6.00
N TYR A 373 -12.04 -4.88 5.69
CA TYR A 373 -12.13 -5.40 4.32
C TYR A 373 -13.24 -4.69 3.52
N ILE A 374 -14.43 -4.56 4.12
CA ILE A 374 -15.57 -3.89 3.48
C ILE A 374 -15.21 -2.43 3.18
N TRP A 375 -14.67 -1.72 4.16
CA TRP A 375 -14.25 -0.33 4.00
C TRP A 375 -13.16 -0.16 2.94
N ALA A 376 -12.14 -1.03 2.97
CA ALA A 376 -11.05 -1.00 1.99
C ALA A 376 -11.55 -1.30 0.56
N TYR A 377 -12.52 -2.20 0.42
CA TYR A 377 -13.12 -2.51 -0.86
C TYR A 377 -13.97 -1.35 -1.39
N GLU A 378 -14.75 -0.71 -0.54
CA GLU A 378 -15.51 0.50 -0.88
C GLU A 378 -14.57 1.62 -1.38
N ARG A 379 -13.46 1.86 -0.69
CA ARG A 379 -12.43 2.83 -1.14
C ARG A 379 -11.87 2.46 -2.51
N SER A 380 -11.54 1.19 -2.69
CA SER A 380 -11.03 0.69 -3.98
C SER A 380 -12.03 0.90 -5.11
N THR A 381 -13.31 0.59 -4.90
CA THR A 381 -14.34 0.77 -5.94
C THR A 381 -14.56 2.23 -6.30
N LEU A 382 -14.55 3.15 -5.35
CA LEU A 382 -14.67 4.58 -5.61
C LEU A 382 -13.54 5.08 -6.55
N GLU A 383 -12.31 4.67 -6.30
CA GLU A 383 -11.17 5.02 -7.14
C GLU A 383 -11.28 4.45 -8.57
N TYR A 384 -11.76 3.22 -8.71
CA TYR A 384 -11.83 2.53 -9.99
C TYR A 384 -13.12 2.84 -10.79
N LEU A 385 -14.19 3.30 -10.15
CA LEU A 385 -15.36 3.84 -10.84
C LEU A 385 -15.04 5.13 -11.59
N ALA A 386 -14.21 6.01 -11.01
CA ALA A 386 -13.72 7.21 -11.69
C ALA A 386 -12.98 6.85 -12.99
N ILE A 387 -12.14 5.81 -12.98
CA ILE A 387 -11.44 5.35 -14.18
C ILE A 387 -12.41 4.85 -15.26
N LYS A 388 -13.44 4.13 -14.86
CA LYS A 388 -14.44 3.63 -15.82
C LYS A 388 -15.15 4.77 -16.55
N GLN A 389 -15.36 5.90 -15.89
CA GLN A 389 -15.90 7.10 -16.52
C GLN A 389 -14.89 7.76 -17.48
N ASP A 390 -13.61 7.74 -17.13
CA ASP A 390 -12.53 8.27 -17.98
C ASP A 390 -12.20 7.34 -19.17
N LEU A 391 -12.44 6.04 -19.01
CA LEU A 391 -12.32 5.01 -20.06
C LEU A 391 -13.66 4.75 -20.74
N ALA A 392 -14.54 5.76 -20.87
CA ALA A 392 -15.73 5.63 -21.70
C ALA A 392 -15.31 5.07 -23.06
N GLU A 393 -15.91 3.93 -23.44
CA GLU A 393 -15.63 3.33 -24.75
C GLU A 393 -15.79 4.40 -25.83
N PRO A 394 -14.88 4.45 -26.80
CA PRO A 394 -15.04 5.33 -27.94
C PRO A 394 -16.43 5.09 -28.54
N ASP A 395 -17.22 6.16 -28.70
CA ASP A 395 -18.53 6.08 -29.33
C ASP A 395 -18.42 5.28 -30.65
N PRO A 396 -19.10 4.11 -30.77
CA PRO A 396 -19.01 3.26 -31.96
C PRO A 396 -19.40 4.00 -33.23
N LEU A 397 -20.39 4.90 -33.15
CA LEU A 397 -20.83 5.71 -34.27
C LEU A 397 -19.77 6.73 -34.68
N ARG A 398 -19.16 7.39 -33.69
CA ARG A 398 -18.03 8.33 -33.90
C ARG A 398 -16.82 7.60 -34.52
N LEU A 399 -16.58 6.36 -34.12
CA LEU A 399 -15.50 5.54 -34.68
C LEU A 399 -15.78 5.14 -36.14
N ALA A 400 -17.00 4.67 -36.42
CA ALA A 400 -17.44 4.27 -37.74
C ALA A 400 -17.39 5.44 -38.75
N TRP A 401 -17.80 6.63 -38.32
CA TRP A 401 -17.87 7.82 -39.18
C TRP A 401 -16.67 8.77 -38.98
N ARG A 402 -15.61 8.32 -38.34
CA ARG A 402 -14.44 9.17 -37.97
C ARG A 402 -13.85 9.95 -39.13
N ASP A 403 -13.61 9.30 -40.27
CA ASP A 403 -12.96 9.93 -41.41
C ASP A 403 -13.93 10.86 -42.18
N PHE A 404 -15.19 10.50 -42.21
CA PHE A 404 -16.27 11.35 -42.76
C PHE A 404 -16.42 12.61 -41.91
N ILE A 405 -16.50 12.52 -40.58
CA ILE A 405 -16.60 13.65 -39.65
C ILE A 405 -15.41 14.60 -39.87
N LYS A 406 -14.19 14.05 -39.95
CA LYS A 406 -12.99 14.85 -40.18
C LYS A 406 -13.00 15.59 -41.49
N LYS A 407 -13.43 14.92 -42.56
CA LYS A 407 -13.54 15.50 -43.91
C LYS A 407 -14.54 16.64 -43.93
N THR A 408 -15.71 16.44 -43.36
CA THR A 408 -16.78 17.45 -43.28
C THR A 408 -16.35 18.68 -42.45
N ILE A 409 -15.71 18.48 -41.30
CA ILE A 409 -15.20 19.59 -40.48
C ILE A 409 -14.15 20.38 -41.28
N ARG A 410 -13.23 19.69 -41.96
CA ARG A 410 -12.22 20.34 -42.77
C ARG A 410 -12.83 21.17 -43.90
N GLU A 411 -13.84 20.64 -44.59
CA GLU A 411 -14.56 21.35 -45.65
C GLU A 411 -15.21 22.63 -45.12
N ILE A 412 -15.88 22.55 -44.00
CA ILE A 412 -16.54 23.72 -43.37
C ILE A 412 -15.52 24.78 -43.00
N ILE A 413 -14.39 24.42 -42.43
CA ILE A 413 -13.39 25.40 -41.98
C ILE A 413 -12.60 26.01 -43.12
N THR A 414 -12.35 25.25 -44.20
CA THR A 414 -11.60 25.77 -45.37
C THR A 414 -12.43 26.60 -46.32
N GLN A 415 -13.78 26.56 -46.18
CA GLN A 415 -14.74 27.34 -46.97
C GLN A 415 -15.60 28.20 -46.02
N PRO A 416 -15.02 29.26 -45.41
CA PRO A 416 -15.65 29.97 -44.33
C PRO A 416 -16.91 30.76 -44.74
N GLU A 417 -17.17 30.94 -46.02
CA GLU A 417 -18.40 31.57 -46.55
C GLU A 417 -19.62 30.63 -46.56
N LEU A 418 -19.44 29.34 -46.39
CA LEU A 418 -20.55 28.39 -46.34
C LEU A 418 -21.23 28.38 -44.96
N ASP A 419 -22.56 28.33 -44.96
CA ASP A 419 -23.29 28.09 -43.69
C ASP A 419 -22.99 26.67 -43.18
N PRO A 420 -22.41 26.55 -41.97
CA PRO A 420 -21.96 25.26 -41.40
C PRO A 420 -23.10 24.25 -41.31
N LEU A 421 -24.31 24.66 -40.90
CA LEU A 421 -25.43 23.73 -40.75
C LEU A 421 -25.93 23.18 -42.10
N SER A 422 -26.03 24.02 -43.10
CA SER A 422 -26.43 23.64 -44.47
C SER A 422 -25.40 22.70 -45.07
N CYS A 423 -24.11 22.93 -44.86
CA CYS A 423 -23.02 22.05 -45.30
C CYS A 423 -23.12 20.67 -44.63
N ILE A 424 -23.32 20.62 -43.30
CA ILE A 424 -23.49 19.37 -42.56
C ILE A 424 -24.69 18.58 -43.09
N GLN A 425 -25.84 19.22 -43.20
CA GLN A 425 -27.09 18.55 -43.68
C GLN A 425 -26.92 17.97 -45.06
N ARG A 426 -26.33 18.69 -46.00
CA ARG A 426 -26.06 18.24 -47.34
C ARG A 426 -25.09 17.03 -47.35
N SER A 427 -23.95 17.15 -46.68
CA SER A 427 -22.95 16.11 -46.65
C SER A 427 -23.49 14.82 -45.99
N VAL A 428 -24.21 14.98 -44.87
CA VAL A 428 -24.81 13.83 -44.18
C VAL A 428 -25.91 13.17 -45.00
N ALA A 429 -26.77 13.93 -45.70
CA ALA A 429 -27.82 13.38 -46.57
C ALA A 429 -27.23 12.57 -47.74
N GLU A 430 -26.03 12.94 -48.21
CA GLU A 430 -25.40 12.30 -49.36
C GLU A 430 -24.70 10.98 -48.98
N TYR A 431 -24.07 10.89 -47.80
CA TYR A 431 -23.16 9.80 -47.45
C TYR A 431 -23.63 8.91 -46.31
N VAL A 432 -24.61 9.35 -45.48
CA VAL A 432 -25.04 8.65 -44.25
C VAL A 432 -26.44 8.07 -44.43
N SER A 433 -26.67 6.84 -43.94
CA SER A 433 -27.97 6.20 -43.96
C SER A 433 -29.02 7.04 -43.20
N GLU A 434 -30.27 7.13 -43.72
CA GLU A 434 -31.34 7.93 -43.11
C GLU A 434 -31.52 7.71 -41.61
N LYS A 435 -31.29 6.49 -41.16
CA LYS A 435 -31.42 6.09 -39.74
C LYS A 435 -30.36 6.74 -38.84
N GLU A 436 -29.15 6.94 -39.35
CA GLU A 436 -28.00 7.45 -38.55
C GLU A 436 -27.77 8.95 -38.75
N GLN A 437 -28.43 9.55 -39.74
CA GLN A 437 -28.24 10.98 -40.07
C GLN A 437 -28.40 11.94 -38.89
N PRO A 438 -29.43 11.83 -38.01
CA PRO A 438 -29.60 12.77 -36.89
C PRO A 438 -28.43 12.71 -35.89
N GLU A 439 -27.93 11.47 -35.62
CA GLU A 439 -26.86 11.24 -34.66
C GLU A 439 -25.51 11.70 -35.21
N VAL A 440 -25.21 11.40 -36.50
CA VAL A 440 -23.96 11.84 -37.15
C VAL A 440 -23.93 13.38 -37.28
N GLN A 441 -25.08 14.03 -37.59
CA GLN A 441 -25.19 15.51 -37.59
C GLN A 441 -24.84 16.06 -36.21
N ALA A 442 -25.43 15.51 -35.14
CA ALA A 442 -25.16 15.94 -33.78
C ALA A 442 -23.68 15.82 -33.40
N LEU A 443 -23.02 14.72 -33.81
CA LEU A 443 -21.58 14.50 -33.59
C LEU A 443 -20.72 15.57 -34.30
N ILE A 444 -21.02 15.89 -35.56
CA ILE A 444 -20.27 16.91 -36.31
C ILE A 444 -20.43 18.29 -35.65
N VAL A 445 -21.66 18.67 -35.25
CA VAL A 445 -21.92 19.92 -34.54
C VAL A 445 -21.18 20.01 -33.23
N GLU A 446 -21.14 18.90 -32.47
CA GLU A 446 -20.43 18.84 -31.21
C GLU A 446 -18.91 19.00 -31.40
N GLU A 447 -18.33 18.35 -32.41
CA GLU A 447 -16.91 18.48 -32.75
C GLU A 447 -16.54 19.91 -33.18
N LEU A 448 -17.40 20.58 -33.97
CA LEU A 448 -17.21 21.98 -34.35
C LEU A 448 -17.22 22.92 -33.13
N ARG A 449 -18.13 22.68 -32.16
CA ARG A 449 -18.18 23.48 -30.91
C ARG A 449 -16.95 23.31 -30.03
N ARG A 450 -16.31 22.12 -30.07
CA ARG A 450 -15.11 21.81 -29.29
C ARG A 450 -13.80 22.15 -30.02
N LEU A 451 -13.89 22.71 -31.23
CA LEU A 451 -12.71 23.01 -32.03
C LEU A 451 -11.91 24.16 -31.42
N HIS A 452 -10.63 23.93 -31.19
CA HIS A 452 -9.67 24.90 -30.69
C HIS A 452 -8.29 24.66 -31.28
N GLU A 453 -7.37 25.59 -31.14
CA GLU A 453 -6.03 25.56 -31.78
C GLU A 453 -5.25 24.25 -31.53
N GLY A 454 -5.35 23.68 -30.36
CA GLY A 454 -4.64 22.45 -29.97
C GLY A 454 -5.11 21.18 -30.69
N VAL A 455 -6.26 21.16 -31.38
CA VAL A 455 -6.81 19.98 -32.05
C VAL A 455 -6.82 20.06 -33.58
N LEU A 456 -6.42 21.20 -34.15
CA LEU A 456 -6.49 21.46 -35.60
C LEU A 456 -5.73 20.43 -36.45
N ALA A 457 -4.57 19.96 -35.98
CA ALA A 457 -3.78 18.93 -36.67
C ALA A 457 -4.56 17.64 -36.88
N ARG A 458 -5.52 17.30 -35.97
CA ARG A 458 -6.39 16.12 -36.07
C ARG A 458 -7.26 16.14 -37.32
N TYR A 459 -7.63 17.35 -37.78
CA TYR A 459 -8.47 17.62 -38.95
C TYR A 459 -7.67 18.05 -40.17
N GLY A 460 -6.34 18.10 -40.08
CA GLY A 460 -5.45 18.61 -41.12
C GLY A 460 -5.64 20.11 -41.43
N LEU A 461 -6.06 20.88 -40.43
CA LEU A 461 -6.32 22.32 -40.53
C LEU A 461 -5.08 23.12 -40.09
N ARG A 462 -4.90 24.30 -40.73
CA ARG A 462 -3.91 25.30 -40.32
C ARG A 462 -4.52 26.31 -39.37
N PRO A 463 -3.75 26.89 -38.44
CA PRO A 463 -4.24 27.95 -37.54
C PRO A 463 -4.88 29.13 -38.30
N SER A 464 -4.32 29.52 -39.45
CA SER A 464 -4.84 30.62 -40.27
C SER A 464 -6.23 30.32 -40.85
N GLU A 465 -6.51 29.09 -41.28
CA GLU A 465 -7.81 28.65 -41.81
C GLU A 465 -8.88 28.71 -40.71
N PHE A 466 -8.52 28.21 -39.53
CA PHE A 466 -9.39 28.26 -38.36
C PHE A 466 -9.70 29.68 -37.90
N MET A 467 -8.69 30.55 -37.85
CA MET A 467 -8.87 31.94 -37.47
C MET A 467 -9.77 32.70 -38.45
N SER A 468 -9.63 32.48 -39.78
CA SER A 468 -10.50 33.04 -40.80
C SER A 468 -11.94 32.59 -40.61
N TRP A 469 -12.18 31.30 -40.42
CA TRP A 469 -13.51 30.77 -40.16
C TRP A 469 -14.09 31.32 -38.85
N LYS A 470 -13.34 31.38 -37.77
CA LYS A 470 -13.74 31.86 -36.46
C LYS A 470 -14.13 33.33 -36.50
N SER A 471 -13.46 34.14 -37.32
CA SER A 471 -13.78 35.56 -37.46
C SER A 471 -15.16 35.83 -38.12
N LEU A 472 -15.69 34.88 -38.90
CA LEU A 472 -16.98 34.96 -39.57
C LEU A 472 -18.11 34.27 -38.78
N HIS A 473 -17.79 33.22 -37.99
CA HIS A 473 -18.78 32.36 -37.31
C HIS A 473 -18.61 32.32 -35.79
N GLY A 474 -17.56 32.95 -35.24
CA GLY A 474 -17.29 32.97 -33.82
C GLY A 474 -18.10 34.05 -33.07
N HIS A 475 -18.99 33.60 -32.22
CA HIS A 475 -19.48 34.37 -31.08
C HIS A 475 -18.93 33.78 -29.79
#